data_4c589cbe8e57c722aa603a15eb3e01a2
#
_entry.id   4c589cbe8e57c722aa603a15eb3e01a2
#
_cell.length_a   1.000
_cell.length_b   1.000
_cell.length_c   1.000
_cell.angle_alpha   90.00
_cell.angle_beta   90.00
_cell.angle_gamma   90.00
#
_symmetry.space_group_name_H-M   'P 1'
#
loop_
_entity.id
_entity.type
_entity.pdbx_description
1 polymer ?
#
loop_
_entity_poly.entity_id
_entity_poly.type
_entity_poly.pdbx_seq_one_letter_code
_entity_poly.pdbx_strand_id
1 'polypeptide(L)'
;MIIDWKPEQMSDMWKLFLLAGVCFMVGCSGEPAQTPQGVSDSESLQDVEEKYPADFAAEALAKLEGELDLGASTTADEVDGEAPVTPPADSPETSQADSIEEGSLPEQPAPEDSESVDATASEEAAAVEDAVPTSVLLGSPDLTAGIPGEGPLTIDEIEAWLGDAANHQELQVTLPLGLSAGMADIKIPADNPMTRAKIELGRQLYFDGRLSADGSISCAHCHHPSEGYARHTQFGVGIREQMGGRNSPISYNRIFSAAQFWDGRAASLEEQAVGPIANPIEMGNSHEVVVETVSNIAGYQQQFEVIFGDGVTIDNIGKAIATFERSLVTGPAPYDYYEPLRQAQIQFADDLEDLESFQEDDPEEYDAYMALVAASEEHPLSESAKRGRELFFSKRVNCTACHAGANLSDEKYHNLGIGMDQEEPDLGRFVVTQEDKDRGAFKTPTVRNVALSAPYMHDGRLATLESVVEWYDKGGHPNPHLSKDVKKLKLTAEEKQDLVEFMKACTGAFPVVEMGRLPE
;
A
#
# COMPACT_ATOMS: atom_id res chain seq x y z
N MET A 1 -13.48 -24.10 22.75
CA MET A 1 -13.69 -25.43 22.18
C MET A 1 -12.43 -25.67 21.33
N ILE A 2 -11.46 -26.34 21.87
CA ILE A 2 -10.18 -26.64 21.21
C ILE A 2 -10.49 -27.80 20.26
N ILE A 3 -10.44 -27.57 18.97
CA ILE A 3 -10.59 -28.61 17.96
C ILE A 3 -9.20 -29.18 17.72
N ASP A 4 -8.99 -30.40 18.17
CA ASP A 4 -7.76 -31.16 18.01
C ASP A 4 -7.77 -31.77 16.59
N TRP A 5 -6.98 -31.19 15.68
CA TRP A 5 -6.87 -31.65 14.30
C TRP A 5 -5.73 -32.66 14.22
N LYS A 6 -6.01 -33.81 13.60
CA LYS A 6 -5.00 -34.83 13.35
C LYS A 6 -4.06 -34.41 12.21
N PRO A 7 -2.78 -34.79 12.26
CA PRO A 7 -1.77 -34.41 11.24
C PRO A 7 -2.13 -34.77 9.80
N GLU A 8 -2.88 -35.84 9.59
CA GLU A 8 -3.32 -36.32 8.26
C GLU A 8 -4.32 -35.36 7.54
N GLN A 9 -5.01 -34.50 8.26
CA GLN A 9 -5.97 -33.53 7.67
C GLN A 9 -5.31 -32.19 7.27
N MET A 10 -4.13 -31.91 7.80
CA MET A 10 -3.35 -30.72 7.41
C MET A 10 -2.60 -30.92 6.07
N SER A 11 -2.17 -32.16 5.77
CA SER A 11 -1.47 -32.50 4.51
C SER A 11 -2.28 -32.17 3.26
N ASP A 12 -3.58 -32.49 3.24
CA ASP A 12 -4.41 -32.32 2.04
C ASP A 12 -4.80 -30.87 1.76
N MET A 13 -4.78 -30.00 2.76
CA MET A 13 -5.08 -28.57 2.58
C MET A 13 -3.87 -27.79 2.01
N TRP A 14 -2.65 -28.25 2.30
CA TRP A 14 -1.41 -27.69 1.74
C TRP A 14 -1.18 -28.10 0.30
N LYS A 15 -1.55 -29.33 -0.08
CA LYS A 15 -1.50 -29.80 -1.49
C LYS A 15 -2.35 -28.94 -2.41
N LEU A 16 -3.47 -28.42 -1.95
CA LEU A 16 -4.32 -27.48 -2.69
C LEU A 16 -3.69 -26.10 -2.87
N PHE A 17 -2.87 -25.65 -1.90
CA PHE A 17 -2.19 -24.34 -1.99
C PHE A 17 -0.95 -24.39 -2.88
N LEU A 18 -0.19 -25.48 -2.87
CA LEU A 18 0.97 -25.66 -3.77
C LEU A 18 0.52 -25.83 -5.23
N LEU A 19 -0.51 -26.60 -5.50
CA LEU A 19 -1.06 -26.79 -6.86
C LEU A 19 -1.63 -25.48 -7.45
N ALA A 20 -2.21 -24.60 -6.65
CA ALA A 20 -2.70 -23.32 -7.14
C ALA A 20 -1.56 -22.33 -7.50
N GLY A 21 -0.40 -22.43 -6.83
CA GLY A 21 0.77 -21.59 -7.13
C GLY A 21 1.56 -22.05 -8.36
N VAL A 22 1.65 -23.35 -8.59
CA VAL A 22 2.47 -23.94 -9.68
C VAL A 22 1.73 -23.96 -11.02
N CYS A 23 0.40 -24.01 -11.05
CA CYS A 23 -0.38 -24.02 -12.31
C CYS A 23 -0.23 -22.72 -13.14
N PHE A 24 0.32 -21.64 -12.58
CA PHE A 24 0.53 -20.39 -13.30
C PHE A 24 1.90 -20.27 -14.00
N MET A 25 2.85 -21.18 -13.75
CA MET A 25 4.20 -21.12 -14.33
C MET A 25 4.48 -22.13 -15.44
N VAL A 26 3.62 -23.11 -15.69
CA VAL A 26 3.80 -24.08 -16.79
C VAL A 26 2.85 -23.75 -17.93
N GLY A 27 3.33 -22.96 -18.88
CA GLY A 27 2.66 -22.73 -20.16
C GLY A 27 2.49 -24.05 -20.91
N CYS A 28 1.27 -24.49 -21.16
CA CYS A 28 0.95 -25.63 -21.99
C CYS A 28 1.53 -25.46 -23.39
N SER A 29 2.52 -26.29 -23.74
CA SER A 29 3.02 -26.45 -25.09
C SER A 29 1.98 -27.15 -25.96
N GLY A 30 1.24 -26.41 -26.77
CA GLY A 30 0.41 -26.88 -27.85
C GLY A 30 1.07 -26.61 -29.20
N GLU A 31 1.06 -27.55 -30.11
CA GLU A 31 1.74 -27.57 -31.41
C GLU A 31 1.37 -26.38 -32.33
N PRO A 32 2.26 -26.00 -33.28
CA PRO A 32 2.15 -24.74 -34.02
C PRO A 32 1.15 -24.87 -35.21
N ALA A 33 0.18 -23.97 -35.25
CA ALA A 33 -0.61 -23.69 -36.43
C ALA A 33 0.02 -22.58 -37.27
N GLN A 34 -0.02 -22.77 -38.59
CA GLN A 34 0.66 -22.03 -39.63
C GLN A 34 0.32 -20.53 -39.70
N THR A 35 1.35 -19.72 -39.88
CA THR A 35 1.35 -18.27 -40.14
C THR A 35 0.78 -17.90 -41.51
N PRO A 36 0.13 -16.73 -41.64
CA PRO A 36 0.15 -15.92 -42.86
C PRO A 36 1.28 -14.86 -42.78
N GLN A 37 1.95 -14.71 -43.92
CA GLN A 37 3.04 -13.79 -44.13
C GLN A 37 2.59 -12.33 -44.22
N GLY A 38 3.41 -11.44 -43.67
CA GLY A 38 3.60 -10.07 -44.13
C GLY A 38 3.42 -9.01 -43.07
N VAL A 39 4.49 -8.56 -42.51
CA VAL A 39 5.05 -7.22 -42.42
C VAL A 39 6.23 -7.28 -41.45
N SER A 40 7.38 -6.87 -41.95
CA SER A 40 8.63 -6.75 -41.23
C SER A 40 8.63 -5.46 -40.40
N ASP A 41 8.95 -5.54 -39.14
CA ASP A 41 10.02 -4.73 -38.53
C ASP A 41 10.27 -5.27 -37.12
N SER A 42 11.43 -5.87 -36.96
CA SER A 42 11.94 -6.42 -35.70
C SER A 42 12.71 -5.35 -34.97
N GLU A 43 12.15 -4.75 -33.96
CA GLU A 43 12.96 -4.17 -32.87
C GLU A 43 13.43 -5.31 -31.96
N SER A 44 14.73 -5.39 -31.77
CA SER A 44 15.37 -6.46 -31.04
C SER A 44 15.30 -6.20 -29.53
N LEU A 45 15.27 -7.27 -28.73
CA LEU A 45 15.35 -7.21 -27.26
C LEU A 45 16.56 -6.40 -26.72
N GLN A 46 17.54 -6.06 -27.56
CA GLN A 46 18.67 -5.21 -27.25
C GLN A 46 18.32 -3.71 -27.11
N ASP A 47 17.24 -3.24 -27.76
CA ASP A 47 16.85 -1.83 -27.71
C ASP A 47 16.10 -1.48 -26.41
N VAL A 48 15.60 -2.47 -25.69
CA VAL A 48 14.93 -2.28 -24.40
C VAL A 48 15.93 -2.16 -23.25
N GLU A 49 17.08 -2.86 -23.33
CA GLU A 49 18.16 -2.76 -22.33
C GLU A 49 18.91 -1.41 -22.39
N GLU A 50 18.91 -0.72 -23.55
CA GLU A 50 19.57 0.58 -23.69
C GLU A 50 18.78 1.74 -23.09
N LYS A 51 17.48 1.57 -22.86
CA LYS A 51 16.58 2.61 -22.33
C LYS A 51 16.47 2.62 -20.80
N TYR A 52 16.75 1.50 -20.15
CA TYR A 52 16.74 1.36 -18.68
C TYR A 52 17.85 0.39 -18.23
N PRO A 53 19.12 0.87 -18.10
CA PRO A 53 20.19 0.01 -17.64
C PRO A 53 19.93 -0.50 -16.22
N ALA A 54 20.27 -1.76 -15.97
CA ALA A 54 20.13 -2.43 -14.67
C ALA A 54 20.91 -1.74 -13.51
N ASP A 55 21.73 -0.74 -13.84
CA ASP A 55 22.57 0.00 -12.89
C ASP A 55 21.92 1.24 -12.27
N PHE A 56 20.65 1.55 -12.60
CA PHE A 56 20.01 2.77 -12.08
C PHE A 56 19.89 2.77 -10.55
N ALA A 57 19.69 1.61 -9.94
CA ALA A 57 19.67 1.46 -8.49
C ALA A 57 21.07 1.58 -7.87
N ALA A 58 22.11 1.11 -8.57
CA ALA A 58 23.50 1.20 -8.13
C ALA A 58 24.03 2.64 -8.24
N GLU A 59 23.61 3.39 -9.27
CA GLU A 59 24.03 4.78 -9.46
C GLU A 59 23.39 5.73 -8.44
N ALA A 60 22.16 5.45 -8.01
CA ALA A 60 21.52 6.17 -6.92
C ALA A 60 22.20 5.92 -5.56
N LEU A 61 22.68 4.69 -5.31
CA LEU A 61 23.45 4.37 -4.10
C LEU A 61 24.83 5.05 -4.13
N ALA A 62 25.53 5.02 -5.26
CA ALA A 62 26.85 5.64 -5.41
C ALA A 62 26.82 7.17 -5.27
N LYS A 63 25.72 7.81 -5.63
CA LYS A 63 25.52 9.26 -5.46
C LYS A 63 25.35 9.65 -3.99
N LEU A 64 24.69 8.81 -3.19
CA LEU A 64 24.53 9.00 -1.74
C LEU A 64 25.84 8.80 -0.97
N GLU A 65 26.75 7.96 -1.45
CA GLU A 65 28.08 7.75 -0.84
C GLU A 65 29.07 8.88 -1.20
N GLY A 66 28.87 9.59 -2.31
CA GLY A 66 29.77 10.66 -2.80
C GLY A 66 29.54 12.05 -2.16
N GLU A 67 28.42 12.30 -1.52
CA GLU A 67 28.11 13.60 -0.91
C GLU A 67 28.47 13.73 0.59
N LEU A 68 29.05 12.69 1.21
CA LEU A 68 29.39 12.65 2.63
C LEU A 68 30.83 13.08 2.96
N ASP A 69 31.62 13.60 1.99
CA ASP A 69 32.99 14.07 2.26
C ASP A 69 33.16 15.57 1.98
N LEU A 70 32.64 16.43 2.85
CA LEU A 70 33.02 17.84 2.93
C LEU A 70 33.10 18.33 4.39
N GLY A 71 34.32 18.22 4.93
CA GLY A 71 35.00 19.30 5.64
C GLY A 71 34.41 19.82 6.95
N ALA A 72 34.91 19.32 8.05
CA ALA A 72 34.92 20.01 9.32
C ALA A 72 35.72 21.33 9.24
N SER A 73 35.10 22.46 9.51
CA SER A 73 35.80 23.69 9.90
C SER A 73 34.97 24.46 10.92
N THR A 74 35.56 24.59 12.09
CA THR A 74 35.16 25.37 13.24
C THR A 74 35.21 26.87 12.95
N THR A 75 34.19 27.66 13.34
CA THR A 75 34.36 28.90 14.09
C THR A 75 33.03 29.29 14.72
N ALA A 76 33.10 29.52 16.05
CA ALA A 76 32.04 30.17 16.83
C ALA A 76 32.05 31.66 16.58
N ASP A 77 30.86 32.28 16.49
CA ASP A 77 30.66 33.66 16.85
C ASP A 77 29.25 33.84 17.46
N GLU A 78 29.26 34.35 18.67
CA GLU A 78 28.08 34.76 19.45
C GLU A 78 27.46 36.02 18.84
N VAL A 79 26.13 36.09 18.75
CA VAL A 79 25.39 37.37 18.80
C VAL A 79 24.10 37.19 19.60
N ASP A 80 24.01 38.01 20.66
CA ASP A 80 22.86 38.25 21.54
C ASP A 80 21.65 38.85 20.83
N GLY A 81 20.46 38.59 21.40
CA GLY A 81 19.43 39.64 21.41
C GLY A 81 17.98 39.23 21.19
N GLU A 82 17.23 39.21 22.31
CA GLU A 82 15.84 39.64 22.55
C GLU A 82 14.67 38.93 21.84
N ALA A 83 13.89 38.25 22.56
CA ALA A 83 12.75 38.46 23.48
C ALA A 83 11.37 38.19 22.83
N PRO A 84 10.40 37.67 23.56
CA PRO A 84 9.29 36.88 23.02
C PRO A 84 8.04 37.74 22.75
N VAL A 85 7.25 37.28 21.76
CA VAL A 85 5.91 37.81 21.49
C VAL A 85 4.86 36.80 21.94
N THR A 86 4.07 37.21 22.91
CA THR A 86 2.90 36.49 23.45
C THR A 86 1.72 36.50 22.47
N PRO A 87 0.88 35.45 22.44
CA PRO A 87 -0.39 35.42 21.71
C PRO A 87 -1.52 36.05 22.53
N PRO A 88 -2.55 36.62 21.90
CA PRO A 88 -3.73 37.09 22.62
C PRO A 88 -4.73 35.94 22.85
N ALA A 89 -5.21 35.86 24.09
CA ALA A 89 -6.40 35.16 24.50
C ALA A 89 -7.64 35.98 24.13
N ASP A 90 -8.71 35.30 23.71
CA ASP A 90 -10.03 35.44 24.30
C ASP A 90 -11.06 34.51 23.61
N SER A 91 -11.67 33.70 24.44
CA SER A 91 -12.94 33.01 24.17
C SER A 91 -14.09 33.89 24.64
N PRO A 92 -15.33 33.67 24.16
CA PRO A 92 -16.39 33.55 25.14
C PRO A 92 -17.24 32.27 25.01
N GLU A 93 -17.46 31.64 26.16
CA GLU A 93 -18.52 30.69 26.44
C GLU A 93 -19.89 31.32 26.20
N THR A 94 -20.83 30.53 25.67
CA THR A 94 -22.23 30.58 26.14
C THR A 94 -22.88 29.20 26.02
N SER A 95 -23.25 28.69 27.17
CA SER A 95 -24.15 27.56 27.42
C SER A 95 -25.57 27.84 26.93
N GLN A 96 -26.24 26.83 26.38
CA GLN A 96 -27.65 26.54 26.77
C GLN A 96 -28.00 25.12 26.36
N ALA A 97 -28.39 24.34 27.35
CA ALA A 97 -29.07 23.07 27.22
C ALA A 97 -30.56 23.33 26.99
N ASP A 98 -31.13 22.67 26.00
CA ASP A 98 -32.58 22.45 25.94
C ASP A 98 -32.88 20.99 25.62
N SER A 99 -33.66 20.43 26.53
CA SER A 99 -34.25 19.10 26.53
C SER A 99 -35.36 18.98 25.48
N ILE A 100 -35.32 17.93 24.64
CA ILE A 100 -36.46 17.57 23.78
C ILE A 100 -36.90 16.13 24.08
N GLU A 101 -38.19 16.00 24.26
CA GLU A 101 -39.01 14.85 24.66
C GLU A 101 -38.97 13.69 23.65
N GLU A 102 -39.19 12.49 24.19
CA GLU A 102 -39.50 11.25 23.47
C GLU A 102 -40.78 11.37 22.66
N GLY A 103 -40.69 11.15 21.36
CA GLY A 103 -41.82 11.01 20.45
C GLY A 103 -41.86 9.62 19.81
N SER A 104 -42.94 8.89 20.11
CA SER A 104 -43.24 7.55 19.63
C SER A 104 -43.38 7.42 18.11
N LEU A 105 -42.84 6.32 17.55
CA LEU A 105 -43.00 5.87 16.17
C LEU A 105 -44.43 5.36 15.88
N PRO A 106 -44.96 5.59 14.68
CA PRO A 106 -46.19 4.90 14.23
C PRO A 106 -45.87 3.60 13.47
N GLU A 107 -46.71 2.59 13.74
CA GLU A 107 -46.77 1.27 13.09
C GLU A 107 -47.09 1.37 11.59
N GLN A 108 -46.43 0.53 10.79
CA GLN A 108 -46.78 0.27 9.39
C GLN A 108 -47.78 -0.91 9.29
N PRO A 109 -48.77 -0.85 8.38
CA PRO A 109 -49.65 -1.99 8.11
C PRO A 109 -49.08 -2.97 7.09
N ALA A 110 -49.45 -4.25 7.25
CA ALA A 110 -49.10 -5.37 6.41
C ALA A 110 -49.77 -5.30 5.02
N PRO A 111 -49.18 -5.91 3.96
CA PRO A 111 -49.78 -5.97 2.64
C PRO A 111 -50.78 -7.12 2.51
N GLU A 112 -51.93 -6.84 1.90
CA GLU A 112 -52.95 -7.79 1.47
C GLU A 112 -52.62 -8.42 0.10
N ASP A 113 -53.04 -9.69 -0.04
CA ASP A 113 -52.98 -10.52 -1.26
C ASP A 113 -53.81 -9.95 -2.42
N SER A 114 -53.31 -10.08 -3.65
CA SER A 114 -54.20 -10.45 -4.78
C SER A 114 -53.46 -10.66 -6.11
N GLU A 115 -53.76 -11.78 -6.69
CA GLU A 115 -54.12 -12.11 -8.07
C GLU A 115 -53.05 -12.25 -9.16
N SER A 116 -53.05 -13.52 -9.61
CA SER A 116 -52.44 -14.07 -10.81
C SER A 116 -52.98 -13.44 -12.11
N VAL A 117 -52.11 -13.03 -13.02
CA VAL A 117 -52.43 -12.89 -14.45
C VAL A 117 -51.39 -13.63 -15.28
N ASP A 118 -51.90 -14.64 -15.96
CA ASP A 118 -51.25 -15.44 -16.99
C ASP A 118 -51.05 -14.59 -18.27
N ALA A 119 -49.83 -14.51 -18.79
CA ALA A 119 -49.62 -14.06 -20.16
C ALA A 119 -48.29 -14.64 -20.70
N THR A 120 -48.44 -15.61 -21.53
CA THR A 120 -47.45 -16.15 -22.48
C THR A 120 -46.81 -15.06 -23.33
N ALA A 121 -45.48 -14.95 -23.27
CA ALA A 121 -44.66 -14.31 -24.30
C ALA A 121 -43.31 -15.01 -24.39
N SER A 122 -43.12 -15.57 -25.52
CA SER A 122 -41.98 -16.17 -26.24
C SER A 122 -40.56 -15.91 -25.73
N GLU A 123 -39.85 -17.03 -25.62
CA GLU A 123 -38.40 -17.22 -25.56
C GLU A 123 -37.66 -16.46 -26.67
N GLU A 124 -36.76 -15.60 -26.24
CA GLU A 124 -35.47 -15.36 -26.85
C GLU A 124 -34.52 -14.92 -25.72
N ALA A 125 -34.15 -15.86 -24.86
CA ALA A 125 -33.03 -15.68 -23.95
C ALA A 125 -31.76 -15.99 -24.76
N ALA A 126 -31.10 -14.94 -25.26
CA ALA A 126 -29.72 -15.03 -25.66
C ALA A 126 -28.93 -15.55 -24.45
N ALA A 127 -28.32 -16.71 -24.59
CA ALA A 127 -27.38 -17.25 -23.60
C ALA A 127 -26.26 -16.24 -23.42
N VAL A 128 -26.27 -15.52 -22.31
CA VAL A 128 -25.08 -14.87 -21.78
C VAL A 128 -24.19 -16.04 -21.34
N GLU A 129 -23.21 -16.39 -22.14
CA GLU A 129 -22.12 -17.23 -21.66
C GLU A 129 -21.59 -16.56 -20.41
N ASP A 130 -21.71 -17.23 -19.27
CA ASP A 130 -21.07 -16.84 -18.01
C ASP A 130 -19.55 -16.81 -18.25
N ALA A 131 -19.03 -15.65 -18.68
CA ALA A 131 -17.61 -15.42 -18.76
C ALA A 131 -17.06 -15.57 -17.34
N VAL A 132 -16.23 -16.59 -17.11
CA VAL A 132 -15.51 -16.78 -15.85
C VAL A 132 -14.82 -15.45 -15.54
N PRO A 133 -15.10 -14.82 -14.39
CA PRO A 133 -14.48 -13.52 -14.07
C PRO A 133 -12.96 -13.70 -14.09
N THR A 134 -12.29 -12.94 -14.95
CA THR A 134 -10.84 -12.98 -15.10
C THR A 134 -10.23 -12.36 -13.85
N SER A 135 -9.48 -13.15 -13.07
CA SER A 135 -8.78 -12.63 -11.90
C SER A 135 -7.67 -11.67 -12.33
N VAL A 136 -7.49 -10.59 -11.59
CA VAL A 136 -6.52 -9.51 -11.90
C VAL A 136 -5.51 -9.43 -10.75
N LEU A 137 -4.22 -9.49 -11.11
CA LEU A 137 -3.13 -9.35 -10.16
C LEU A 137 -2.97 -7.86 -9.78
N LEU A 138 -3.16 -7.52 -8.51
CA LEU A 138 -2.87 -6.17 -8.01
C LEU A 138 -1.36 -5.89 -8.09
N GLY A 139 -1.02 -4.64 -8.37
CA GLY A 139 0.37 -4.25 -8.67
C GLY A 139 0.79 -4.56 -10.10
N SER A 140 -0.10 -5.11 -10.94
CA SER A 140 0.16 -5.31 -12.37
C SER A 140 0.20 -3.97 -13.11
N PRO A 141 1.19 -3.76 -14.02
CA PRO A 141 1.30 -2.50 -14.77
C PRO A 141 0.07 -2.13 -15.59
N ASP A 142 -0.70 -3.12 -16.06
CA ASP A 142 -1.92 -2.90 -16.86
C ASP A 142 -3.05 -2.22 -16.07
N LEU A 143 -2.97 -2.16 -14.74
CA LEU A 143 -3.92 -1.45 -13.89
C LEU A 143 -3.59 0.04 -13.73
N THR A 144 -2.32 0.40 -13.85
CA THR A 144 -1.82 1.74 -13.48
C THR A 144 -1.07 2.46 -14.60
N ALA A 145 -0.89 1.80 -15.77
CA ALA A 145 -0.22 2.39 -16.94
C ALA A 145 -1.00 3.55 -17.58
N GLY A 146 -2.25 3.78 -17.17
CA GLY A 146 -3.10 4.81 -17.71
C GLY A 146 -3.73 4.47 -19.06
N ILE A 147 -4.58 5.38 -19.57
CA ILE A 147 -5.12 5.31 -20.93
C ILE A 147 -3.96 5.52 -21.91
N PRO A 148 -3.72 4.60 -22.88
CA PRO A 148 -2.59 4.74 -23.81
C PRO A 148 -2.68 6.00 -24.67
N GLY A 149 -1.54 6.60 -25.00
CA GLY A 149 -1.45 7.77 -25.87
C GLY A 149 -0.34 8.73 -25.46
N GLU A 150 -0.26 9.89 -26.08
CA GLU A 150 0.74 10.94 -25.80
C GLU A 150 0.04 12.27 -25.47
N GLY A 151 0.67 13.06 -24.60
CA GLY A 151 0.15 14.37 -24.19
C GLY A 151 -1.07 14.29 -23.26
N PRO A 152 -1.82 15.40 -23.07
CA PRO A 152 -3.04 15.42 -22.27
C PRO A 152 -4.10 14.45 -22.79
N LEU A 153 -4.97 13.97 -21.88
CA LEU A 153 -6.08 13.09 -22.25
C LEU A 153 -7.16 13.87 -23.03
N THR A 154 -7.43 13.42 -24.22
CA THR A 154 -8.53 13.96 -25.05
C THR A 154 -9.87 13.33 -24.67
N ILE A 155 -10.95 14.05 -24.99
CA ILE A 155 -12.32 13.53 -24.79
C ILE A 155 -12.54 12.21 -25.55
N ASP A 156 -12.06 12.12 -26.79
CA ASP A 156 -12.23 10.92 -27.64
C ASP A 156 -11.53 9.69 -27.01
N GLU A 157 -10.34 9.85 -26.42
CA GLU A 157 -9.62 8.77 -25.73
C GLU A 157 -10.37 8.33 -24.45
N ILE A 158 -10.89 9.30 -23.70
CA ILE A 158 -11.71 9.04 -22.50
C ILE A 158 -13.01 8.31 -22.90
N GLU A 159 -13.70 8.75 -23.96
CA GLU A 159 -14.90 8.09 -24.48
C GLU A 159 -14.62 6.65 -24.91
N ALA A 160 -13.53 6.44 -25.64
CA ALA A 160 -13.14 5.10 -26.07
C ALA A 160 -12.85 4.18 -24.89
N TRP A 161 -12.16 4.69 -23.85
CA TRP A 161 -11.88 3.93 -22.61
C TRP A 161 -13.15 3.60 -21.84
N LEU A 162 -14.04 4.56 -21.65
CA LEU A 162 -15.32 4.38 -20.97
C LEU A 162 -16.30 3.52 -21.76
N GLY A 163 -16.18 3.48 -23.09
CA GLY A 163 -16.99 2.65 -23.97
C GLY A 163 -16.70 1.15 -23.88
N ASP A 164 -15.56 0.77 -23.32
CA ASP A 164 -15.22 -0.65 -23.10
C ASP A 164 -15.88 -1.14 -21.80
N ALA A 165 -16.87 -2.03 -21.95
CA ALA A 165 -17.59 -2.62 -20.84
C ALA A 165 -16.68 -3.37 -19.85
N ALA A 166 -15.52 -3.89 -20.30
CA ALA A 166 -14.56 -4.57 -19.42
C ALA A 166 -13.97 -3.63 -18.37
N ASN A 167 -13.87 -2.32 -18.65
CA ASN A 167 -13.34 -1.34 -17.70
C ASN A 167 -14.29 -1.03 -16.54
N HIS A 168 -15.58 -1.38 -16.65
CA HIS A 168 -16.61 -1.17 -15.64
C HIS A 168 -16.90 -2.43 -14.80
N GLN A 169 -16.36 -3.58 -15.18
CA GLN A 169 -16.56 -4.81 -14.42
C GLN A 169 -15.83 -4.75 -13.08
N GLU A 170 -16.47 -5.28 -12.04
CA GLU A 170 -15.83 -5.49 -10.74
C GLU A 170 -14.68 -6.46 -10.87
N LEU A 171 -13.50 -6.06 -10.41
CA LEU A 171 -12.30 -6.85 -10.50
C LEU A 171 -12.28 -7.96 -9.43
N GLN A 172 -12.07 -9.19 -9.88
CA GLN A 172 -11.69 -10.30 -8.99
C GLN A 172 -10.18 -10.22 -8.76
N VAL A 173 -9.77 -9.63 -7.65
CA VAL A 173 -8.36 -9.33 -7.42
C VAL A 173 -7.60 -10.52 -6.81
N THR A 174 -6.33 -10.65 -7.19
CA THR A 174 -5.34 -11.52 -6.56
C THR A 174 -4.15 -10.68 -6.11
N LEU A 175 -3.36 -11.21 -5.17
CA LEU A 175 -2.19 -10.54 -4.62
C LEU A 175 -0.90 -11.21 -5.10
N PRO A 176 0.21 -10.44 -5.24
CA PRO A 176 1.52 -10.98 -5.57
C PRO A 176 2.03 -12.00 -4.56
N LEU A 177 3.01 -12.79 -4.99
CA LEU A 177 3.76 -13.68 -4.09
C LEU A 177 4.21 -12.90 -2.84
N GLY A 178 4.14 -13.54 -1.67
CA GLY A 178 4.44 -12.93 -0.37
C GLY A 178 3.28 -12.16 0.24
N LEU A 179 2.41 -11.53 -0.57
CA LEU A 179 1.18 -10.90 -0.08
C LEU A 179 -0.05 -11.80 -0.21
N SER A 180 -0.01 -12.85 -1.03
CA SER A 180 -1.15 -13.74 -1.33
C SER A 180 -1.78 -14.36 -0.08
N ALA A 181 -1.00 -14.69 0.95
CA ALA A 181 -1.50 -15.19 2.23
C ALA A 181 -2.37 -14.16 2.99
N GLY A 182 -2.34 -12.89 2.60
CA GLY A 182 -3.13 -11.80 3.18
C GLY A 182 -4.46 -11.52 2.47
N MET A 183 -4.91 -12.36 1.53
CA MET A 183 -6.16 -12.15 0.80
C MET A 183 -7.39 -11.96 1.71
N ALA A 184 -7.44 -12.62 2.85
CA ALA A 184 -8.53 -12.47 3.82
C ALA A 184 -8.49 -11.13 4.57
N ASP A 185 -7.38 -10.41 4.53
CA ASP A 185 -7.14 -9.19 5.29
C ASP A 185 -7.41 -7.92 4.47
N ILE A 186 -7.58 -8.02 3.13
CA ILE A 186 -7.81 -6.86 2.26
C ILE A 186 -9.14 -6.16 2.58
N LYS A 187 -9.17 -4.85 2.32
CA LYS A 187 -10.32 -3.97 2.60
C LYS A 187 -10.80 -3.31 1.32
N ILE A 188 -11.83 -3.91 0.70
CA ILE A 188 -12.54 -3.33 -0.44
C ILE A 188 -14.00 -3.11 0.02
N PRO A 189 -14.46 -1.86 0.19
CA PRO A 189 -15.82 -1.58 0.59
C PRO A 189 -16.83 -2.03 -0.47
N ALA A 190 -17.96 -2.58 -0.04
CA ALA A 190 -19.02 -3.05 -0.94
C ALA A 190 -19.64 -1.90 -1.77
N ASP A 191 -19.62 -0.68 -1.24
CA ASP A 191 -20.10 0.53 -1.93
C ASP A 191 -19.03 1.21 -2.80
N ASN A 192 -17.80 0.65 -2.82
CA ASN A 192 -16.72 1.10 -3.69
C ASN A 192 -15.93 -0.10 -4.25
N PRO A 193 -16.57 -1.01 -5.03
CA PRO A 193 -15.86 -2.11 -5.69
C PRO A 193 -14.83 -1.56 -6.67
N MET A 194 -13.71 -2.29 -6.82
CA MET A 194 -12.65 -1.89 -7.73
C MET A 194 -13.02 -2.20 -9.19
N THR A 195 -12.84 -1.22 -10.07
CA THR A 195 -12.96 -1.36 -11.52
C THR A 195 -11.78 -0.65 -12.20
N ARG A 196 -11.43 -1.04 -13.44
CA ARG A 196 -10.35 -0.37 -14.20
C ARG A 196 -10.66 1.11 -14.42
N ALA A 197 -11.92 1.45 -14.71
CA ALA A 197 -12.35 2.83 -14.91
C ALA A 197 -12.15 3.69 -13.66
N LYS A 198 -12.47 3.16 -12.45
CA LYS A 198 -12.22 3.88 -11.19
C LYS A 198 -10.73 4.01 -10.87
N ILE A 199 -9.94 2.96 -11.11
CA ILE A 199 -8.48 3.00 -10.90
C ILE A 199 -7.87 4.10 -11.76
N GLU A 200 -8.24 4.17 -13.04
CA GLU A 200 -7.73 5.20 -13.96
C GLU A 200 -8.15 6.61 -13.57
N LEU A 201 -9.43 6.83 -13.24
CA LEU A 201 -9.89 8.12 -12.74
C LEU A 201 -9.17 8.52 -11.46
N GLY A 202 -8.99 7.58 -10.53
CA GLY A 202 -8.26 7.81 -9.28
C GLY A 202 -6.79 8.13 -9.52
N ARG A 203 -6.13 7.48 -10.49
CA ARG A 203 -4.78 7.79 -10.92
C ARG A 203 -4.67 9.25 -11.39
N GLN A 204 -5.56 9.67 -12.29
CA GLN A 204 -5.58 11.04 -12.79
C GLN A 204 -5.69 12.05 -11.64
N LEU A 205 -6.64 11.84 -10.72
CA LEU A 205 -6.85 12.73 -9.57
C LEU A 205 -5.66 12.74 -8.60
N TYR A 206 -5.01 11.59 -8.38
CA TYR A 206 -3.86 11.45 -7.49
C TYR A 206 -2.65 12.29 -7.94
N PHE A 207 -2.47 12.46 -9.26
CA PHE A 207 -1.40 13.26 -9.85
C PHE A 207 -1.82 14.70 -10.18
N ASP A 208 -3.09 15.08 -10.00
CA ASP A 208 -3.60 16.38 -10.41
C ASP A 208 -3.40 17.47 -9.35
N GLY A 209 -2.49 18.40 -9.62
CA GLY A 209 -2.25 19.54 -8.74
C GLY A 209 -3.44 20.51 -8.61
N ARG A 210 -4.39 20.49 -9.58
CA ARG A 210 -5.58 21.36 -9.57
C ARG A 210 -6.52 21.10 -8.40
N LEU A 211 -6.33 19.99 -7.68
CA LEU A 211 -7.03 19.71 -6.42
C LEU A 211 -6.56 20.60 -5.27
N SER A 212 -5.38 21.22 -5.33
CA SER A 212 -4.91 22.18 -4.32
C SER A 212 -5.35 23.62 -4.61
N ALA A 213 -5.35 24.47 -3.59
CA ALA A 213 -5.84 25.86 -3.70
C ALA A 213 -5.05 26.73 -4.69
N ASP A 214 -3.78 26.42 -4.93
CA ASP A 214 -2.90 27.18 -5.82
C ASP A 214 -2.40 26.37 -7.03
N GLY A 215 -2.89 25.14 -7.20
CA GLY A 215 -2.52 24.25 -8.31
C GLY A 215 -1.15 23.60 -8.18
N SER A 216 -0.46 23.74 -7.04
CA SER A 216 0.93 23.29 -6.89
C SER A 216 1.10 21.91 -6.25
N ILE A 217 0.11 21.42 -5.51
CA ILE A 217 0.19 20.20 -4.71
C ILE A 217 -0.83 19.17 -5.17
N SER A 218 -0.36 17.96 -5.49
CA SER A 218 -1.18 16.76 -5.68
C SER A 218 -0.91 15.75 -4.57
N CYS A 219 -1.64 14.61 -4.53
CA CYS A 219 -1.33 13.52 -3.61
C CYS A 219 0.11 13.01 -3.84
N ALA A 220 0.51 12.88 -5.11
CA ALA A 220 1.86 12.47 -5.49
C ALA A 220 2.96 13.44 -5.04
N HIS A 221 2.65 14.69 -4.67
CA HIS A 221 3.65 15.61 -4.14
C HIS A 221 4.24 15.13 -2.81
N CYS A 222 3.41 14.53 -1.94
CA CYS A 222 3.82 13.95 -0.66
C CYS A 222 4.00 12.43 -0.70
N HIS A 223 3.55 11.77 -1.77
CA HIS A 223 3.58 10.33 -1.95
C HIS A 223 4.06 9.97 -3.36
N HIS A 224 5.28 10.44 -3.72
CA HIS A 224 5.80 10.27 -5.07
C HIS A 224 6.33 8.84 -5.30
N PRO A 225 6.03 8.20 -6.46
CA PRO A 225 6.54 6.86 -6.78
C PRO A 225 8.06 6.72 -6.67
N SER A 226 8.83 7.72 -7.14
CA SER A 226 10.31 7.72 -7.05
C SER A 226 10.85 7.92 -5.64
N GLU A 227 10.01 8.32 -4.68
CA GLU A 227 10.35 8.46 -3.26
C GLU A 227 9.70 7.35 -2.40
N GLY A 228 9.43 6.19 -3.00
CA GLY A 228 8.83 5.04 -2.31
C GLY A 228 7.40 5.30 -1.86
N TYR A 229 6.64 6.11 -2.61
CA TYR A 229 5.29 6.54 -2.22
C TYR A 229 5.21 7.17 -0.82
N ALA A 230 6.29 7.81 -0.40
CA ALA A 230 6.44 8.64 0.77
C ALA A 230 7.01 10.00 0.34
N ARG A 231 7.64 10.72 1.26
CA ARG A 231 8.43 11.94 0.97
C ARG A 231 9.77 11.84 1.69
N HIS A 232 10.88 12.07 0.97
CA HIS A 232 12.24 12.03 1.54
C HIS A 232 12.57 13.31 2.35
N THR A 233 11.58 13.89 3.02
CA THR A 233 11.71 15.00 3.97
C THR A 233 11.21 14.60 5.34
N GLN A 234 11.72 15.22 6.40
CA GLN A 234 11.29 14.91 7.75
C GLN A 234 9.77 15.04 7.92
N PHE A 235 9.19 16.11 7.36
CA PHE A 235 7.75 16.37 7.39
C PHE A 235 7.21 16.57 5.99
N GLY A 236 5.92 16.31 5.79
CA GLY A 236 5.23 16.67 4.56
C GLY A 236 5.28 18.20 4.34
N VAL A 237 5.46 18.60 3.08
CA VAL A 237 5.49 20.00 2.66
C VAL A 237 4.30 20.25 1.76
N GLY A 238 3.39 21.12 2.16
CA GLY A 238 2.20 21.51 1.43
C GLY A 238 2.32 22.85 0.70
N ILE A 239 1.15 23.44 0.37
CA ILE A 239 1.08 24.72 -0.34
C ILE A 239 1.91 25.80 0.37
N ARG A 240 2.50 26.68 -0.45
CA ARG A 240 3.32 27.81 0.04
C ARG A 240 4.46 27.36 0.95
N GLU A 241 5.00 26.14 0.70
CA GLU A 241 6.10 25.55 1.48
C GLU A 241 5.78 25.36 2.98
N GLN A 242 4.50 25.27 3.34
CA GLN A 242 4.10 25.02 4.72
C GLN A 242 4.46 23.59 5.13
N MET A 243 5.06 23.46 6.30
CA MET A 243 5.48 22.16 6.82
C MET A 243 4.43 21.56 7.75
N GLY A 244 4.13 20.27 7.56
CA GLY A 244 3.33 19.49 8.49
C GLY A 244 4.07 19.18 9.80
N GLY A 245 3.36 18.56 10.74
CA GLY A 245 3.95 18.10 12.01
C GLY A 245 4.37 16.64 12.03
N ARG A 246 4.12 15.88 10.93
CA ARG A 246 4.41 14.45 10.82
C ARG A 246 5.06 14.13 9.48
N ASN A 247 5.83 13.05 9.48
CA ASN A 247 6.36 12.44 8.27
C ASN A 247 5.22 11.93 7.37
N SER A 248 5.36 12.04 6.05
CA SER A 248 4.39 11.49 5.08
C SER A 248 4.39 9.98 5.15
N PRO A 249 3.28 9.33 5.57
CA PRO A 249 3.22 7.88 5.56
C PRO A 249 3.16 7.37 4.12
N ILE A 250 3.56 6.11 3.91
CA ILE A 250 3.48 5.46 2.61
C ILE A 250 2.04 5.33 2.12
N SER A 251 1.80 5.38 0.80
CA SER A 251 0.49 5.17 0.17
C SER A 251 0.36 3.83 -0.59
N TYR A 252 1.36 2.97 -0.59
CA TYR A 252 1.24 1.60 -1.12
C TYR A 252 0.74 0.60 -0.08
N ASN A 253 0.25 -0.54 -0.51
CA ASN A 253 -0.33 -1.62 0.30
C ASN A 253 -1.46 -1.14 1.23
N ARG A 254 -2.10 0.00 0.91
CA ARG A 254 -3.18 0.54 1.75
C ARG A 254 -4.44 -0.32 1.74
N ILE A 255 -4.56 -1.23 0.80
CA ILE A 255 -5.65 -2.22 0.74
C ILE A 255 -5.76 -3.08 2.02
N PHE A 256 -4.67 -3.24 2.79
CA PHE A 256 -4.67 -3.98 4.06
C PHE A 256 -5.16 -3.16 5.26
N SER A 257 -5.27 -1.84 5.14
CA SER A 257 -5.52 -0.96 6.27
C SER A 257 -6.99 -0.57 6.40
N ALA A 258 -7.57 -0.79 7.58
CA ALA A 258 -8.93 -0.39 7.89
C ALA A 258 -9.05 1.11 8.21
N ALA A 259 -8.08 1.68 8.93
CA ALA A 259 -8.04 3.09 9.28
C ALA A 259 -6.75 3.73 8.79
N GLN A 260 -6.76 5.02 8.49
CA GLN A 260 -5.67 5.71 7.83
C GLN A 260 -5.03 6.80 8.70
N PHE A 261 -3.89 7.35 8.23
CA PHE A 261 -2.97 8.20 8.97
C PHE A 261 -2.22 7.48 10.10
N TRP A 262 -1.18 8.11 10.64
CA TRP A 262 -0.37 7.59 11.74
C TRP A 262 -1.17 7.31 13.02
N ASP A 263 -2.22 8.08 13.27
CA ASP A 263 -3.10 7.99 14.45
C ASP A 263 -4.42 7.26 14.17
N GLY A 264 -4.70 6.90 12.91
CA GLY A 264 -5.92 6.20 12.51
C GLY A 264 -7.18 7.05 12.63
N ARG A 265 -7.06 8.38 12.45
CA ARG A 265 -8.20 9.29 12.55
C ARG A 265 -9.20 9.18 11.41
N ALA A 266 -8.78 8.77 10.22
CA ALA A 266 -9.71 8.46 9.13
C ALA A 266 -10.12 6.99 9.19
N ALA A 267 -11.43 6.73 9.13
CA ALA A 267 -12.02 5.40 9.28
C ALA A 267 -11.98 4.57 7.99
N SER A 268 -11.68 5.20 6.85
CA SER A 268 -11.52 4.53 5.56
C SER A 268 -10.45 5.22 4.71
N LEU A 269 -10.10 4.59 3.59
CA LEU A 269 -9.20 5.19 2.62
C LEU A 269 -9.89 6.32 1.85
N GLU A 270 -11.20 6.20 1.60
CA GLU A 270 -12.03 7.23 0.99
C GLU A 270 -12.04 8.53 1.82
N GLU A 271 -12.23 8.41 3.13
CA GLU A 271 -12.18 9.55 4.05
C GLU A 271 -10.78 10.16 4.10
N GLN A 272 -9.74 9.32 4.11
CA GLN A 272 -8.36 9.80 4.09
C GLN A 272 -8.06 10.59 2.80
N ALA A 273 -8.46 10.09 1.64
CA ALA A 273 -8.14 10.66 0.33
C ALA A 273 -8.61 12.13 0.17
N VAL A 274 -9.68 12.52 0.84
CA VAL A 274 -10.21 13.90 0.77
C VAL A 274 -9.77 14.80 1.92
N GLY A 275 -9.23 14.22 3.00
CA GLY A 275 -8.78 14.98 4.18
C GLY A 275 -7.70 16.01 3.87
N PRO A 276 -6.57 15.65 3.21
CA PRO A 276 -5.49 16.55 2.84
C PRO A 276 -5.94 17.72 1.95
N ILE A 277 -6.97 17.53 1.11
CA ILE A 277 -7.52 18.56 0.23
C ILE A 277 -7.96 19.78 1.05
N ALA A 278 -8.70 19.53 2.15
CA ALA A 278 -9.23 20.59 3.00
C ALA A 278 -8.24 21.05 4.09
N ASN A 279 -7.09 20.40 4.25
CA ASN A 279 -6.11 20.78 5.25
C ASN A 279 -5.36 22.06 4.81
N PRO A 280 -5.44 23.16 5.58
CA PRO A 280 -4.88 24.46 5.17
C PRO A 280 -3.36 24.48 5.02
N ILE A 281 -2.63 23.54 5.62
CA ILE A 281 -1.18 23.42 5.51
C ILE A 281 -0.72 22.34 4.52
N GLU A 282 -1.64 21.54 3.95
CA GLU A 282 -1.32 20.54 2.95
C GLU A 282 -1.75 21.02 1.55
N MET A 283 -2.99 20.82 1.13
CA MET A 283 -3.50 21.26 -0.16
C MET A 283 -4.31 22.58 -0.08
N GLY A 284 -4.78 22.97 1.10
CA GLY A 284 -5.33 24.28 1.43
C GLY A 284 -6.59 24.70 0.67
N ASN A 285 -7.31 23.74 0.08
CA ASN A 285 -8.51 24.01 -0.70
C ASN A 285 -9.77 23.80 0.17
N SER A 286 -10.96 23.93 -0.42
CA SER A 286 -12.21 23.43 0.17
C SER A 286 -12.81 22.34 -0.71
N HIS A 287 -13.60 21.46 -0.12
CA HIS A 287 -14.27 20.39 -0.86
C HIS A 287 -15.20 20.95 -1.94
N GLU A 288 -15.91 22.05 -1.65
CA GLU A 288 -16.80 22.71 -2.61
C GLU A 288 -16.04 23.24 -3.82
N VAL A 289 -14.89 23.91 -3.60
CA VAL A 289 -14.07 24.47 -4.68
C VAL A 289 -13.45 23.36 -5.53
N VAL A 290 -13.00 22.26 -4.91
CA VAL A 290 -12.47 21.10 -5.66
C VAL A 290 -13.56 20.47 -6.52
N VAL A 291 -14.77 20.24 -5.98
CA VAL A 291 -15.89 19.72 -6.75
C VAL A 291 -16.22 20.64 -7.93
N GLU A 292 -16.24 21.97 -7.73
CA GLU A 292 -16.44 22.93 -8.82
C GLU A 292 -15.31 22.85 -9.85
N THR A 293 -14.04 22.82 -9.41
CA THR A 293 -12.87 22.75 -10.29
C THR A 293 -12.92 21.50 -11.17
N VAL A 294 -13.13 20.33 -10.57
CA VAL A 294 -13.19 19.04 -11.29
C VAL A 294 -14.41 18.98 -12.21
N SER A 295 -15.58 19.52 -11.79
CA SER A 295 -16.80 19.57 -12.60
C SER A 295 -16.65 20.44 -13.86
N ASN A 296 -15.78 21.44 -13.83
CA ASN A 296 -15.53 22.33 -14.97
C ASN A 296 -14.54 21.76 -15.98
N ILE A 297 -13.93 20.61 -15.72
CA ILE A 297 -13.05 19.90 -16.64
C ILE A 297 -13.86 18.82 -17.35
N ALA A 298 -14.10 19.01 -18.66
CA ALA A 298 -15.03 18.18 -19.44
C ALA A 298 -14.70 16.68 -19.36
N GLY A 299 -13.40 16.32 -19.42
CA GLY A 299 -12.97 14.92 -19.32
C GLY A 299 -13.23 14.29 -17.96
N TYR A 300 -13.14 15.06 -16.87
CA TYR A 300 -13.55 14.56 -15.55
C TYR A 300 -15.07 14.45 -15.42
N GLN A 301 -15.79 15.50 -15.83
CA GLN A 301 -17.26 15.48 -15.77
C GLN A 301 -17.83 14.23 -16.45
N GLN A 302 -17.32 13.88 -17.63
CA GLN A 302 -17.74 12.70 -18.37
C GLN A 302 -17.40 11.40 -17.64
N GLN A 303 -16.18 11.28 -17.11
CA GLN A 303 -15.76 10.10 -16.37
C GLN A 303 -16.63 9.88 -15.11
N PHE A 304 -16.85 10.92 -14.31
CA PHE A 304 -17.69 10.82 -13.11
C PHE A 304 -19.14 10.44 -13.42
N GLU A 305 -19.72 11.03 -14.47
CA GLU A 305 -21.10 10.70 -14.89
C GLU A 305 -21.23 9.22 -15.30
N VAL A 306 -20.28 8.70 -16.07
CA VAL A 306 -20.33 7.31 -16.55
C VAL A 306 -20.00 6.31 -15.43
N ILE A 307 -19.01 6.62 -14.59
CA ILE A 307 -18.51 5.70 -13.57
C ILE A 307 -19.43 5.63 -12.34
N PHE A 308 -19.96 6.78 -11.90
CA PHE A 308 -20.76 6.87 -10.65
C PHE A 308 -22.24 7.15 -10.91
N GLY A 309 -22.60 7.81 -12.02
CA GLY A 309 -23.99 8.10 -12.40
C GLY A 309 -24.61 9.32 -11.73
N ASP A 310 -23.96 9.91 -10.71
CA ASP A 310 -24.41 11.08 -9.94
C ASP A 310 -23.42 12.26 -10.04
N GLY A 311 -22.46 12.17 -10.96
CA GLY A 311 -21.51 13.24 -11.28
C GLY A 311 -20.41 13.43 -10.25
N VAL A 312 -19.82 14.64 -10.27
CA VAL A 312 -18.68 14.98 -9.40
C VAL A 312 -19.17 15.34 -8.01
N THR A 313 -18.81 14.52 -7.03
CA THR A 313 -19.00 14.79 -5.61
C THR A 313 -17.68 14.56 -4.87
N ILE A 314 -17.54 15.11 -3.67
CA ILE A 314 -16.34 14.88 -2.87
C ILE A 314 -16.19 13.40 -2.48
N ASP A 315 -17.30 12.71 -2.25
CA ASP A 315 -17.31 11.27 -1.94
C ASP A 315 -16.83 10.45 -3.14
N ASN A 316 -17.26 10.77 -4.36
CA ASN A 316 -16.82 10.10 -5.58
C ASN A 316 -15.35 10.39 -5.90
N ILE A 317 -14.84 11.60 -5.62
CA ILE A 317 -13.42 11.93 -5.70
C ILE A 317 -12.64 11.04 -4.73
N GLY A 318 -13.07 10.94 -3.48
CA GLY A 318 -12.48 10.05 -2.47
C GLY A 318 -12.50 8.59 -2.89
N LYS A 319 -13.63 8.10 -3.41
CA LYS A 319 -13.78 6.73 -3.91
C LYS A 319 -12.84 6.41 -5.06
N ALA A 320 -12.68 7.32 -6.01
CA ALA A 320 -11.77 7.13 -7.14
C ALA A 320 -10.31 7.07 -6.68
N ILE A 321 -9.84 8.06 -5.90
CA ILE A 321 -8.47 8.11 -5.37
C ILE A 321 -8.18 6.85 -4.53
N ALA A 322 -9.08 6.48 -3.62
CA ALA A 322 -8.92 5.29 -2.78
C ALA A 322 -8.86 3.99 -3.61
N THR A 323 -9.59 3.91 -4.72
CA THR A 323 -9.54 2.75 -5.61
C THR A 323 -8.19 2.63 -6.30
N PHE A 324 -7.62 3.76 -6.75
CA PHE A 324 -6.26 3.79 -7.29
C PHE A 324 -5.22 3.40 -6.23
N GLU A 325 -5.28 3.96 -5.02
CA GLU A 325 -4.32 3.63 -3.95
C GLU A 325 -4.38 2.14 -3.56
N ARG A 326 -5.57 1.51 -3.61
CA ARG A 326 -5.70 0.05 -3.40
C ARG A 326 -5.01 -0.77 -4.47
N SER A 327 -4.85 -0.26 -5.69
CA SER A 327 -4.11 -0.92 -6.77
C SER A 327 -2.60 -0.83 -6.62
N LEU A 328 -2.09 0.09 -5.78
CA LEU A 328 -0.68 0.28 -5.49
C LEU A 328 -0.20 -0.80 -4.51
N VAL A 329 0.08 -1.98 -5.04
CA VAL A 329 0.56 -3.13 -4.27
C VAL A 329 1.99 -3.46 -4.70
N THR A 330 2.87 -3.68 -3.72
CA THR A 330 4.27 -4.02 -3.98
C THR A 330 4.39 -5.43 -4.58
N GLY A 331 5.24 -5.57 -5.58
CA GLY A 331 5.60 -6.86 -6.15
C GLY A 331 6.42 -7.72 -5.18
N PRO A 332 6.75 -8.97 -5.60
CA PRO A 332 7.57 -9.84 -4.78
C PRO A 332 8.95 -9.24 -4.49
N ALA A 333 9.42 -9.43 -3.28
CA ALA A 333 10.77 -9.11 -2.82
C ALA A 333 11.63 -10.39 -2.73
N PRO A 334 12.96 -10.31 -2.68
CA PRO A 334 13.83 -11.48 -2.45
C PRO A 334 13.40 -12.33 -1.25
N TYR A 335 12.91 -11.72 -0.18
CA TYR A 335 12.33 -12.41 0.97
C TYR A 335 11.14 -13.32 0.58
N ASP A 336 10.32 -12.91 -0.36
CA ASP A 336 9.10 -13.64 -0.75
C ASP A 336 9.41 -14.92 -1.57
N TYR A 337 10.54 -14.95 -2.26
CA TYR A 337 11.03 -16.14 -2.94
C TYR A 337 11.78 -17.09 -1.97
N TYR A 338 12.49 -16.52 -1.00
CA TYR A 338 13.21 -17.31 -0.01
C TYR A 338 12.31 -18.01 1.00
N GLU A 339 11.26 -17.35 1.50
CA GLU A 339 10.44 -17.90 2.59
C GLU A 339 9.72 -19.20 2.23
N PRO A 340 9.09 -19.37 1.05
CA PRO A 340 8.54 -20.65 0.61
C PRO A 340 9.60 -21.75 0.50
N LEU A 341 10.79 -21.44 -0.05
CA LEU A 341 11.91 -22.39 -0.11
C LEU A 341 12.34 -22.83 1.29
N ARG A 342 12.50 -21.88 2.22
CA ARG A 342 12.85 -22.18 3.62
C ARG A 342 11.80 -23.09 4.29
N GLN A 343 10.51 -22.84 4.04
CA GLN A 343 9.45 -23.69 4.57
C GLN A 343 9.51 -25.10 3.97
N ALA A 344 9.73 -25.23 2.67
CA ALA A 344 9.90 -26.51 1.99
C ALA A 344 11.13 -27.26 2.52
N GLN A 345 12.25 -26.58 2.76
CA GLN A 345 13.45 -27.18 3.36
C GLN A 345 13.20 -27.75 4.78
N ILE A 346 12.29 -27.14 5.54
CA ILE A 346 11.90 -27.67 6.85
C ILE A 346 10.95 -28.87 6.69
N GLN A 347 10.01 -28.77 5.75
CA GLN A 347 9.02 -29.80 5.50
C GLN A 347 9.65 -31.09 4.98
N PHE A 348 10.58 -30.99 4.04
CA PHE A 348 11.24 -32.10 3.37
C PHE A 348 12.64 -32.39 3.93
N ALA A 349 12.91 -32.02 5.20
CA ALA A 349 14.28 -32.12 5.76
C ALA A 349 14.87 -33.53 5.65
N ASP A 350 14.07 -34.57 5.85
CA ASP A 350 14.51 -35.96 5.77
C ASP A 350 14.75 -36.38 4.29
N ASP A 351 13.88 -35.94 3.36
CA ASP A 351 13.97 -36.26 1.94
C ASP A 351 15.17 -35.56 1.27
N LEU A 352 15.55 -34.39 1.76
CA LEU A 352 16.70 -33.62 1.27
C LEU A 352 18.06 -34.23 1.64
N GLU A 353 18.09 -35.28 2.51
CA GLU A 353 19.30 -36.07 2.75
C GLU A 353 19.68 -36.95 1.56
N ASP A 354 18.68 -37.36 0.71
CA ASP A 354 18.87 -38.15 -0.51
C ASP A 354 17.93 -37.66 -1.62
N LEU A 355 18.40 -36.72 -2.42
CA LEU A 355 17.62 -36.11 -3.51
C LEU A 355 17.25 -37.10 -4.62
N GLU A 356 18.02 -38.17 -4.83
CA GLU A 356 17.72 -39.21 -5.84
C GLU A 356 16.51 -40.03 -5.39
N SER A 357 16.49 -40.43 -4.11
CA SER A 357 15.32 -41.11 -3.51
C SER A 357 14.10 -40.22 -3.49
N PHE A 358 14.25 -38.93 -3.13
CA PHE A 358 13.16 -37.96 -3.14
C PHE A 358 12.52 -37.81 -4.53
N GLN A 359 13.34 -37.72 -5.58
CA GLN A 359 12.86 -37.65 -6.96
C GLN A 359 12.15 -38.94 -7.45
N GLU A 360 12.62 -40.13 -6.99
CA GLU A 360 12.02 -41.39 -7.36
C GLU A 360 10.69 -41.65 -6.61
N ASP A 361 10.64 -41.32 -5.33
CA ASP A 361 9.50 -41.62 -4.46
C ASP A 361 8.36 -40.60 -4.60
N ASP A 362 8.69 -39.29 -4.68
CA ASP A 362 7.73 -38.19 -4.76
C ASP A 362 8.10 -37.14 -5.83
N PRO A 363 8.06 -37.49 -7.12
CA PRO A 363 8.55 -36.66 -8.22
C PRO A 363 7.83 -35.28 -8.32
N GLU A 364 6.54 -35.24 -8.01
CA GLU A 364 5.77 -33.98 -8.06
C GLU A 364 6.22 -32.99 -6.95
N GLU A 365 6.49 -33.48 -5.74
CA GLU A 365 6.97 -32.66 -4.62
C GLU A 365 8.43 -32.24 -4.83
N TYR A 366 9.24 -33.14 -5.40
CA TYR A 366 10.62 -32.83 -5.80
C TYR A 366 10.66 -31.72 -6.87
N ASP A 367 9.85 -31.81 -7.93
CA ASP A 367 9.80 -30.80 -8.98
C ASP A 367 9.32 -29.45 -8.42
N ALA A 368 8.32 -29.45 -7.51
CA ALA A 368 7.87 -28.23 -6.82
C ALA A 368 8.97 -27.63 -5.95
N TYR A 369 9.71 -28.46 -5.20
CA TYR A 369 10.86 -27.99 -4.41
C TYR A 369 11.94 -27.37 -5.30
N MET A 370 12.30 -28.04 -6.42
CA MET A 370 13.32 -27.53 -7.34
C MET A 370 12.89 -26.21 -8.01
N ALA A 371 11.60 -26.01 -8.26
CA ALA A 371 11.06 -24.75 -8.75
C ALA A 371 11.25 -23.61 -7.72
N LEU A 372 11.06 -23.90 -6.41
CA LEU A 372 11.33 -22.92 -5.35
C LEU A 372 12.83 -22.60 -5.23
N VAL A 373 13.70 -23.61 -5.40
CA VAL A 373 15.15 -23.41 -5.44
C VAL A 373 15.52 -22.46 -6.58
N ALA A 374 15.07 -22.75 -7.80
CA ALA A 374 15.34 -21.94 -8.97
C ALA A 374 14.85 -20.48 -8.81
N ALA A 375 13.64 -20.29 -8.33
CA ALA A 375 13.07 -18.97 -8.07
C ALA A 375 13.86 -18.18 -7.01
N SER A 376 14.34 -18.86 -5.95
CA SER A 376 15.16 -18.23 -4.92
C SER A 376 16.59 -17.92 -5.40
N GLU A 377 17.14 -18.69 -6.36
CA GLU A 377 18.42 -18.42 -6.99
C GLU A 377 18.34 -17.23 -7.97
N GLU A 378 17.23 -17.07 -8.67
CA GLU A 378 16.97 -15.91 -9.54
C GLU A 378 16.81 -14.62 -8.74
N HIS A 379 16.25 -14.72 -7.51
CA HIS A 379 16.01 -13.60 -6.60
C HIS A 379 16.75 -13.81 -5.26
N PRO A 380 18.09 -13.72 -5.25
CA PRO A 380 18.90 -14.18 -4.13
C PRO A 380 18.72 -13.34 -2.87
N LEU A 381 18.61 -14.02 -1.73
CA LEU A 381 18.70 -13.43 -0.41
C LEU A 381 20.11 -13.60 0.14
N SER A 382 20.76 -12.51 0.57
CA SER A 382 22.11 -12.57 1.15
C SER A 382 22.12 -13.37 2.46
N GLU A 383 23.27 -14.00 2.80
CA GLU A 383 23.41 -14.73 4.07
C GLU A 383 23.19 -13.83 5.28
N SER A 384 23.55 -12.56 5.21
CA SER A 384 23.25 -11.56 6.24
C SER A 384 21.73 -11.35 6.38
N ALA A 385 21.02 -11.20 5.27
CA ALA A 385 19.56 -11.06 5.29
C ALA A 385 18.86 -12.32 5.80
N LYS A 386 19.38 -13.52 5.49
CA LYS A 386 18.85 -14.79 6.06
C LYS A 386 18.99 -14.81 7.58
N ARG A 387 20.18 -14.46 8.11
CA ARG A 387 20.38 -14.35 9.58
C ARG A 387 19.48 -13.26 10.18
N GLY A 388 19.35 -12.12 9.51
CA GLY A 388 18.45 -11.04 9.90
C GLY A 388 16.99 -11.46 9.95
N ARG A 389 16.54 -12.25 8.98
CA ARG A 389 15.21 -12.88 8.97
C ARG A 389 15.01 -13.77 10.22
N GLU A 390 15.96 -14.65 10.53
CA GLU A 390 15.87 -15.51 11.70
C GLU A 390 15.81 -14.70 13.02
N LEU A 391 16.56 -13.60 13.10
CA LEU A 391 16.49 -12.66 14.22
C LEU A 391 15.13 -11.98 14.31
N PHE A 392 14.65 -11.42 13.21
CA PHE A 392 13.39 -10.66 13.12
C PHE A 392 12.18 -11.49 13.58
N PHE A 393 12.13 -12.76 13.17
CA PHE A 393 11.06 -13.70 13.53
C PHE A 393 11.33 -14.43 14.87
N SER A 394 12.46 -14.17 15.53
CA SER A 394 12.78 -14.81 16.81
C SER A 394 12.02 -14.20 17.98
N LYS A 395 11.71 -15.01 18.99
CA LYS A 395 11.16 -14.53 20.26
C LYS A 395 12.13 -13.62 21.04
N ARG A 396 13.43 -13.65 20.73
CA ARG A 396 14.45 -12.83 21.36
C ARG A 396 14.31 -11.36 20.97
N VAL A 397 14.19 -11.08 19.69
CA VAL A 397 14.08 -9.74 19.14
C VAL A 397 12.61 -9.30 19.04
N ASN A 398 11.70 -10.23 18.73
CA ASN A 398 10.24 -10.08 18.82
C ASN A 398 9.65 -9.00 17.90
N CYS A 399 10.26 -8.73 16.73
CA CYS A 399 9.73 -7.75 15.78
C CYS A 399 8.32 -8.12 15.31
N THR A 400 8.03 -9.42 15.22
CA THR A 400 6.72 -9.96 14.82
C THR A 400 5.60 -9.75 15.85
N ALA A 401 5.89 -9.18 17.02
CA ALA A 401 4.82 -8.72 17.92
C ALA A 401 3.96 -7.62 17.30
N CYS A 402 4.54 -6.85 16.34
CA CYS A 402 3.88 -5.78 15.61
C CYS A 402 3.97 -6.00 14.08
N HIS A 403 5.12 -6.49 13.58
CA HIS A 403 5.38 -6.67 12.15
C HIS A 403 5.14 -8.13 11.72
N ALA A 404 3.87 -8.55 11.72
CA ALA A 404 3.43 -9.90 11.38
C ALA A 404 2.50 -9.92 10.16
N GLY A 405 2.16 -11.13 9.70
CA GLY A 405 1.28 -11.35 8.55
C GLY A 405 1.94 -11.05 7.20
N ALA A 406 1.18 -11.20 6.13
CA ALA A 406 1.66 -11.03 4.77
C ALA A 406 2.19 -9.62 4.48
N ASN A 407 1.53 -8.60 5.05
CA ASN A 407 1.96 -7.20 4.92
C ASN A 407 3.06 -6.80 5.92
N LEU A 408 3.57 -7.70 6.76
CA LEU A 408 4.55 -7.38 7.82
C LEU A 408 4.11 -6.17 8.68
N SER A 409 2.83 -6.13 9.04
CA SER A 409 2.20 -5.14 9.92
C SER A 409 0.96 -5.75 10.57
N ASP A 410 0.76 -5.50 11.86
CA ASP A 410 -0.48 -5.87 12.58
C ASP A 410 -1.58 -4.80 12.45
N GLU A 411 -1.30 -3.69 11.74
CA GLU A 411 -2.18 -2.54 11.52
C GLU A 411 -2.73 -1.90 12.82
N LYS A 412 -2.07 -2.20 13.97
CA LYS A 412 -2.42 -1.65 15.28
C LYS A 412 -1.54 -0.47 15.66
N TYR A 413 -1.73 0.03 16.87
CA TYR A 413 -1.09 1.25 17.36
C TYR A 413 -0.23 0.94 18.56
N HIS A 414 1.04 1.36 18.51
CA HIS A 414 2.03 1.09 19.55
C HIS A 414 2.81 2.35 19.92
N ASN A 415 3.06 2.53 21.22
CA ASN A 415 3.95 3.58 21.68
C ASN A 415 5.38 3.04 21.72
N LEU A 416 6.26 3.60 20.90
CA LEU A 416 7.68 3.28 20.82
C LEU A 416 8.56 4.29 21.60
N GLY A 417 7.93 5.28 22.25
CA GLY A 417 8.62 6.35 22.95
C GLY A 417 9.18 7.44 22.03
N ILE A 418 8.90 7.42 20.74
CA ILE A 418 9.31 8.46 19.79
C ILE A 418 8.65 9.79 20.18
N GLY A 419 9.45 10.84 20.37
CA GLY A 419 8.96 12.18 20.72
C GLY A 419 8.42 12.35 22.14
N MET A 420 8.35 11.27 22.93
CA MET A 420 7.78 11.31 24.30
C MET A 420 8.66 12.02 25.33
N ASP A 421 9.84 12.46 24.92
CA ASP A 421 10.79 13.28 25.69
C ASP A 421 10.65 14.79 25.41
N GLN A 422 9.78 15.18 24.50
CA GLN A 422 9.51 16.58 24.20
C GLN A 422 8.59 17.24 25.24
N GLU A 423 8.64 18.55 25.34
CA GLU A 423 7.78 19.33 26.25
C GLU A 423 6.30 19.16 25.87
N GLU A 424 6.02 19.16 24.57
CA GLU A 424 4.70 18.94 23.99
C GLU A 424 4.77 17.73 23.03
N PRO A 425 4.64 16.49 23.57
CA PRO A 425 4.71 15.30 22.75
C PRO A 425 3.47 15.12 21.87
N ASP A 426 3.66 14.60 20.66
CA ASP A 426 2.53 14.13 19.85
C ASP A 426 1.88 12.91 20.53
N LEU A 427 0.62 13.07 20.91
CA LEU A 427 -0.11 12.04 21.66
C LEU A 427 -0.70 10.94 20.76
N GLY A 428 -0.54 11.04 19.44
CA GLY A 428 -0.90 9.99 18.49
C GLY A 428 -2.35 9.54 18.60
N ARG A 429 -2.56 8.24 18.69
CA ARG A 429 -3.88 7.59 18.76
C ARG A 429 -4.77 8.11 19.88
N PHE A 430 -4.20 8.57 21.00
CA PHE A 430 -4.96 9.17 22.10
C PHE A 430 -5.86 10.32 21.66
N VAL A 431 -5.41 11.14 20.71
CA VAL A 431 -6.21 12.29 20.21
C VAL A 431 -7.53 11.82 19.61
N VAL A 432 -7.56 10.62 19.04
CA VAL A 432 -8.74 10.02 18.40
C VAL A 432 -9.62 9.28 19.42
N THR A 433 -9.00 8.47 20.29
CA THR A 433 -9.75 7.57 21.18
C THR A 433 -10.06 8.14 22.56
N GLN A 434 -9.27 9.10 23.01
CA GLN A 434 -9.26 9.62 24.38
C GLN A 434 -9.00 8.55 25.46
N GLU A 435 -8.47 7.38 25.03
CA GLU A 435 -8.10 6.29 25.94
C GLU A 435 -6.64 6.44 26.36
N ASP A 436 -6.37 6.48 27.65
CA ASP A 436 -5.05 6.75 28.22
C ASP A 436 -3.96 5.75 27.76
N LYS A 437 -4.36 4.50 27.49
CA LYS A 437 -3.47 3.46 26.94
C LYS A 437 -2.89 3.81 25.57
N ASP A 438 -3.55 4.69 24.82
CA ASP A 438 -3.21 5.05 23.43
C ASP A 438 -2.31 6.29 23.33
N ARG A 439 -1.85 6.85 24.47
CA ARG A 439 -0.94 8.00 24.49
C ARG A 439 0.38 7.69 23.81
N GLY A 440 0.73 8.49 22.79
CA GLY A 440 1.97 8.35 22.03
C GLY A 440 2.03 7.05 21.20
N ALA A 441 0.86 6.43 20.96
CA ALA A 441 0.74 5.25 20.12
C ALA A 441 0.48 5.67 18.66
N PHE A 442 1.21 5.02 17.74
CA PHE A 442 1.11 5.25 16.30
C PHE A 442 0.97 3.91 15.58
N LYS A 443 0.35 3.96 14.38
CA LYS A 443 0.12 2.78 13.55
C LYS A 443 1.45 2.11 13.18
N THR A 444 1.48 0.78 13.25
CA THR A 444 2.58 -0.03 12.71
C THR A 444 2.59 0.08 11.17
N PRO A 445 3.64 0.65 10.55
CA PRO A 445 3.79 0.61 9.10
C PRO A 445 4.25 -0.78 8.64
N THR A 446 4.06 -1.10 7.36
CA THR A 446 4.65 -2.31 6.78
C THR A 446 6.18 -2.22 6.75
N VAL A 447 6.86 -3.39 6.84
CA VAL A 447 8.31 -3.51 6.57
C VAL A 447 8.59 -3.71 5.08
N ARG A 448 7.56 -4.02 4.28
CA ARG A 448 7.74 -4.13 2.83
C ARG A 448 8.14 -2.78 2.24
N ASN A 449 9.14 -2.80 1.38
CA ASN A 449 9.73 -1.63 0.73
C ASN A 449 10.22 -0.53 1.71
N VAL A 450 10.44 -0.88 2.98
CA VAL A 450 10.82 0.09 4.00
C VAL A 450 12.14 0.81 3.68
N ALA A 451 13.05 0.16 2.94
CA ALA A 451 14.31 0.78 2.51
C ALA A 451 14.13 2.02 1.60
N LEU A 452 12.94 2.18 0.99
CA LEU A 452 12.64 3.24 0.03
C LEU A 452 11.88 4.43 0.64
N SER A 453 11.59 4.44 1.95
CA SER A 453 10.71 5.43 2.57
C SER A 453 11.35 6.18 3.76
N ALA A 454 12.68 6.38 3.70
CA ALA A 454 13.37 7.24 4.66
C ALA A 454 12.89 8.71 4.54
N PRO A 455 12.92 9.52 5.64
CA PRO A 455 13.26 9.15 7.01
C PRO A 455 12.11 8.47 7.75
N TYR A 456 12.43 7.84 8.88
CA TYR A 456 11.54 6.91 9.57
C TYR A 456 10.89 7.51 10.81
N MET A 457 9.82 6.82 11.29
CA MET A 457 8.92 7.16 12.38
C MET A 457 7.91 8.25 12.00
N HIS A 458 6.89 8.41 12.83
CA HIS A 458 5.82 9.39 12.57
C HIS A 458 6.31 10.84 12.50
N ASP A 459 7.46 11.14 13.10
CA ASP A 459 8.07 12.46 13.11
C ASP A 459 9.36 12.58 12.27
N GLY A 460 9.69 11.53 11.51
CA GLY A 460 10.80 11.52 10.56
C GLY A 460 12.20 11.72 11.18
N ARG A 461 12.34 11.53 12.50
CA ARG A 461 13.61 11.80 13.20
C ARG A 461 14.73 10.80 12.95
N LEU A 462 14.43 9.62 12.46
CA LEU A 462 15.42 8.58 12.23
C LEU A 462 15.73 8.51 10.74
N ALA A 463 16.93 8.92 10.36
CA ALA A 463 17.31 9.08 8.96
C ALA A 463 17.59 7.74 8.24
N THR A 464 18.01 6.69 8.97
CA THR A 464 18.44 5.42 8.37
C THR A 464 17.84 4.21 9.09
N LEU A 465 17.84 3.04 8.41
CA LEU A 465 17.41 1.77 9.01
C LEU A 465 18.30 1.37 10.20
N GLU A 466 19.59 1.68 10.16
CA GLU A 466 20.50 1.46 11.27
C GLU A 466 20.05 2.24 12.51
N SER A 467 19.63 3.50 12.34
CA SER A 467 19.10 4.32 13.44
C SER A 467 17.78 3.78 13.98
N VAL A 468 16.96 3.14 13.13
CA VAL A 468 15.73 2.44 13.55
C VAL A 468 16.08 1.22 14.40
N VAL A 469 17.03 0.38 13.97
CA VAL A 469 17.48 -0.78 14.74
C VAL A 469 18.10 -0.36 16.07
N GLU A 470 18.91 0.72 16.09
CA GLU A 470 19.45 1.29 17.33
C GLU A 470 18.35 1.77 18.29
N TRP A 471 17.28 2.36 17.75
CA TRP A 471 16.13 2.77 18.57
C TRP A 471 15.48 1.58 19.28
N TYR A 472 15.26 0.48 18.58
CA TYR A 472 14.71 -0.74 19.15
C TYR A 472 15.70 -1.43 20.09
N ASP A 473 17.00 -1.48 19.74
CA ASP A 473 18.03 -2.10 20.57
C ASP A 473 18.14 -1.44 21.95
N LYS A 474 18.08 -0.11 22.02
CA LYS A 474 18.07 0.61 23.30
C LYS A 474 16.76 0.46 24.11
N GLY A 475 15.68 -0.06 23.49
CA GLY A 475 14.38 -0.26 24.11
C GLY A 475 13.49 1.00 24.10
N GLY A 476 13.59 1.81 23.04
CA GLY A 476 12.81 3.04 22.88
C GLY A 476 13.17 4.12 23.91
N HIS A 477 12.27 5.09 24.11
CA HIS A 477 12.35 6.07 25.18
C HIS A 477 11.34 5.72 26.28
N PRO A 478 11.78 5.54 27.54
CA PRO A 478 10.91 5.15 28.66
C PRO A 478 9.83 6.20 28.93
N ASN A 479 8.58 5.76 28.95
CA ASN A 479 7.43 6.55 29.35
C ASN A 479 6.33 5.64 29.91
N PRO A 480 5.31 6.16 30.64
CA PRO A 480 4.28 5.35 31.28
C PRO A 480 3.47 4.45 30.34
N HIS A 481 3.39 4.80 29.06
CA HIS A 481 2.57 4.14 28.03
C HIS A 481 3.42 3.37 27.00
N LEU A 482 4.74 3.24 27.23
CA LEU A 482 5.63 2.49 26.33
C LEU A 482 5.09 1.06 26.12
N SER A 483 5.02 0.61 24.86
CA SER A 483 4.60 -0.75 24.56
C SER A 483 5.47 -1.77 25.33
N LYS A 484 4.81 -2.74 25.97
CA LYS A 484 5.48 -3.83 26.71
C LYS A 484 6.36 -4.72 25.83
N ASP A 485 6.15 -4.67 24.52
CA ASP A 485 6.91 -5.44 23.52
C ASP A 485 8.21 -4.74 23.14
N VAL A 486 8.36 -3.44 23.43
CA VAL A 486 9.60 -2.67 23.25
C VAL A 486 10.53 -2.89 24.44
N LYS A 487 11.66 -3.55 24.19
CA LYS A 487 12.64 -3.94 25.22
C LYS A 487 14.06 -3.72 24.73
N LYS A 488 15.01 -3.61 25.65
CA LYS A 488 16.45 -3.62 25.32
C LYS A 488 16.85 -4.98 24.75
N LEU A 489 17.30 -5.00 23.51
CA LEU A 489 17.59 -6.25 22.78
C LEU A 489 19.03 -6.74 22.99
N LYS A 490 20.00 -5.82 23.22
CA LYS A 490 21.43 -6.09 23.39
C LYS A 490 22.00 -6.80 22.17
N LEU A 491 21.75 -6.27 20.99
CA LEU A 491 22.24 -6.78 19.73
C LEU A 491 23.74 -6.53 19.57
N THR A 492 24.44 -7.47 18.96
CA THR A 492 25.79 -7.24 18.46
C THR A 492 25.75 -6.34 17.21
N ALA A 493 26.89 -5.78 16.81
CA ALA A 493 26.99 -4.98 15.59
C ALA A 493 26.61 -5.79 14.34
N GLU A 494 27.00 -7.08 14.29
CA GLU A 494 26.63 -7.99 13.20
C GLU A 494 25.12 -8.24 13.17
N GLU A 495 24.48 -8.53 14.30
CA GLU A 495 23.03 -8.73 14.37
C GLU A 495 22.22 -7.49 13.95
N LYS A 496 22.71 -6.28 14.25
CA LYS A 496 22.09 -5.04 13.78
C LYS A 496 22.19 -4.92 12.26
N GLN A 497 23.36 -5.21 11.71
CA GLN A 497 23.56 -5.22 10.24
C GLN A 497 22.67 -6.29 9.58
N ASP A 498 22.61 -7.49 10.14
CA ASP A 498 21.76 -8.57 9.61
C ASP A 498 20.27 -8.18 9.57
N LEU A 499 19.77 -7.49 10.61
CA LEU A 499 18.39 -6.97 10.61
C LEU A 499 18.18 -5.90 9.53
N VAL A 500 19.14 -5.01 9.31
CA VAL A 500 19.07 -4.00 8.26
C VAL A 500 19.04 -4.66 6.88
N GLU A 501 19.90 -5.64 6.64
CA GLU A 501 19.93 -6.39 5.37
C GLU A 501 18.63 -7.16 5.12
N PHE A 502 18.03 -7.72 6.16
CA PHE A 502 16.70 -8.34 6.04
C PHE A 502 15.62 -7.32 5.65
N MET A 503 15.59 -6.15 6.28
CA MET A 503 14.63 -5.10 5.93
C MET A 503 14.81 -4.62 4.50
N LYS A 504 16.06 -4.49 4.01
CA LYS A 504 16.33 -4.18 2.59
C LYS A 504 15.84 -5.30 1.66
N ALA A 505 15.99 -6.56 2.06
CA ALA A 505 15.53 -7.71 1.29
C ALA A 505 14.00 -7.87 1.23
N CYS A 506 13.25 -7.07 1.99
CA CYS A 506 11.79 -6.93 1.87
C CYS A 506 11.37 -5.92 0.78
N THR A 507 12.29 -5.47 -0.08
CA THR A 507 12.02 -4.52 -1.16
C THR A 507 11.65 -5.25 -2.45
N GLY A 508 10.43 -5.04 -2.92
CA GLY A 508 9.91 -5.51 -4.21
C GLY A 508 9.63 -4.35 -5.17
N ALA A 509 9.36 -4.66 -6.42
CA ALA A 509 9.03 -3.65 -7.42
C ALA A 509 7.70 -2.95 -7.11
N PHE A 510 7.59 -1.68 -7.47
CA PHE A 510 6.30 -0.99 -7.57
C PHE A 510 5.70 -1.17 -8.96
N PRO A 511 4.36 -1.11 -9.11
CA PRO A 511 3.73 -1.05 -10.42
C PRO A 511 4.19 0.21 -11.18
N VAL A 512 4.34 0.08 -12.49
CA VAL A 512 4.56 1.25 -13.36
C VAL A 512 3.30 2.09 -13.37
N VAL A 513 3.43 3.39 -13.13
CA VAL A 513 2.31 4.33 -13.04
C VAL A 513 2.50 5.47 -14.04
N GLU A 514 1.49 5.72 -14.86
CA GLU A 514 1.44 6.93 -15.69
C GLU A 514 1.15 8.16 -14.83
N MET A 515 2.02 9.16 -14.86
CA MET A 515 1.95 10.32 -13.96
C MET A 515 1.44 11.60 -14.64
N GLY A 516 1.50 11.70 -15.95
CA GLY A 516 1.37 12.98 -16.66
C GLY A 516 0.12 13.15 -17.52
N ARG A 517 -0.58 12.08 -17.86
CA ARG A 517 -1.75 12.16 -18.73
C ARG A 517 -3.01 12.48 -17.94
N LEU A 518 -3.38 13.76 -17.94
CA LEU A 518 -4.57 14.31 -17.27
C LEU A 518 -5.51 14.93 -18.29
N PRO A 519 -6.84 14.99 -18.05
CA PRO A 519 -7.79 15.72 -18.87
C PRO A 519 -7.50 17.22 -18.91
N GLU A 520 -7.69 17.86 -20.08
CA GLU A 520 -7.56 19.32 -20.24
C GLU A 520 -8.70 20.09 -19.57
#